data_34e003ea03915794aaf22f8ab145cfb5
#
_entry.id   34e003ea03915794aaf22f8ab145cfb5
#
_cell.length_a   1.000
_cell.length_b   1.000
_cell.length_c   1.000
_cell.angle_alpha   90.00
_cell.angle_beta   90.00
_cell.angle_gamma   90.00
#
_symmetry.space_group_name_H-M   'P 1'
#
loop_
_entity.id
_entity.type
_entity.pdbx_description
1 polymer ?
#
loop_
_entity_poly.entity_id
_entity_poly.type
_entity_poly.pdbx_seq_one_letter_code
_entity_poly.pdbx_strand_id
1 'polypeptide(L)'
;PNGLPVWIQGNKEGAYFAPFHLDIVNSKSTWMGSLPHGWRDMVGARNDGKMDNWLEAKSSGNDEYKAMPLTMGYYNRADIPFYYAFADAFTVCDQHFCSSLTGTSANRSYFWTGTVREQPRNPESVAHVDNGQINYKDVSWKTYPERLQEAGVSWKVYQNELSLPVGFEGEEEDWLANFTDNNLEFHKQYGVRYHLAHYQWMKERINELQRLLGTDQKEELLDKTKAELERLQQDVIQYSPTNFEKLSQFEQDIHRNAFVTNLEDPKFHKLQKLT
;
A
#
# COMPACT_ATOMS: atom_id res chain seq x y z
N PRO A 1 8.45 -7.14 33.23
CA PRO A 1 8.90 -8.05 34.25
C PRO A 1 9.98 -7.49 35.17
N ASN A 2 10.75 -6.48 34.77
CA ASN A 2 11.79 -5.91 35.64
C ASN A 2 11.30 -4.72 36.48
N GLY A 3 9.99 -4.58 36.70
CA GLY A 3 9.41 -3.47 37.44
C GLY A 3 9.40 -2.11 36.69
N LEU A 4 9.89 -2.10 35.45
CA LEU A 4 9.84 -0.93 34.58
C LEU A 4 8.44 -0.80 33.91
N PRO A 5 7.96 0.43 33.66
CA PRO A 5 6.78 0.66 32.87
C PRO A 5 6.89 0.00 31.50
N VAL A 6 5.78 -0.50 30.95
CA VAL A 6 5.73 -1.22 29.66
C VAL A 6 6.18 -0.40 28.47
N TRP A 7 6.17 0.93 28.58
CA TRP A 7 6.67 1.85 27.55
C TRP A 7 8.18 2.08 27.57
N ILE A 8 8.93 1.51 28.53
CA ILE A 8 10.39 1.53 28.55
C ILE A 8 10.88 0.23 27.90
N GLN A 9 11.71 0.36 26.88
CA GLN A 9 12.26 -0.77 26.14
C GLN A 9 13.77 -0.88 26.38
N GLY A 10 14.24 -2.11 26.61
CA GLY A 10 15.67 -2.42 26.69
C GLY A 10 16.18 -2.98 25.37
N ASN A 11 17.43 -2.65 25.00
CA ASN A 11 18.14 -3.30 23.92
C ASN A 11 19.04 -4.45 24.42
N LYS A 12 19.64 -5.20 23.50
CA LYS A 12 20.54 -6.33 23.84
C LYS A 12 21.82 -5.90 24.55
N GLU A 13 22.20 -4.65 24.42
CA GLU A 13 23.40 -4.06 25.06
C GLU A 13 23.13 -3.59 26.48
N GLY A 14 21.88 -3.74 26.96
CA GLY A 14 21.48 -3.37 28.32
C GLY A 14 21.14 -1.89 28.51
N ALA A 15 21.02 -1.12 27.43
CA ALA A 15 20.51 0.24 27.48
C ALA A 15 18.96 0.25 27.46
N TYR A 16 18.36 1.22 28.15
CA TYR A 16 16.92 1.40 28.25
C TYR A 16 16.50 2.73 27.65
N PHE A 17 15.40 2.68 26.87
CA PHE A 17 14.87 3.84 26.16
C PHE A 17 13.41 4.07 26.53
N ALA A 18 13.09 5.30 26.89
CA ALA A 18 11.71 5.79 27.02
C ALA A 18 11.23 6.39 25.69
N PRO A 19 9.93 6.55 25.50
CA PRO A 19 9.42 7.34 24.38
C PRO A 19 10.04 8.75 24.35
N PHE A 20 10.39 9.23 23.14
CA PHE A 20 11.01 10.54 22.95
C PHE A 20 10.33 11.32 21.82
N HIS A 21 10.35 12.64 21.93
CA HIS A 21 9.75 13.53 20.95
C HIS A 21 10.58 13.59 19.67
N LEU A 22 9.92 13.40 18.53
CA LEU A 22 10.45 13.59 17.20
C LEU A 22 10.13 15.01 16.74
N ASP A 23 11.03 15.94 17.00
CA ASP A 23 10.89 17.36 16.64
C ASP A 23 11.11 17.53 15.13
N ILE A 24 10.04 17.78 14.35
CA ILE A 24 10.10 17.93 12.90
C ILE A 24 10.76 19.25 12.46
N VAL A 25 10.81 20.25 13.35
CA VAL A 25 11.40 21.55 13.04
C VAL A 25 12.92 21.52 13.16
N ASN A 26 13.42 20.86 14.22
CA ASN A 26 14.84 20.85 14.57
C ASN A 26 15.58 19.55 14.20
N SER A 27 14.87 18.58 13.61
CA SER A 27 15.44 17.30 13.21
C SER A 27 15.01 16.89 11.81
N LYS A 28 15.62 15.82 11.25
CA LYS A 28 15.20 15.20 9.99
C LYS A 28 14.11 14.13 10.19
N SER A 29 13.29 14.23 11.23
CA SER A 29 12.33 13.19 11.62
C SER A 29 11.25 12.88 10.58
N THR A 30 11.06 13.73 9.58
CA THR A 30 10.16 13.50 8.44
C THR A 30 10.75 12.56 7.37
N TRP A 31 12.05 12.22 7.44
CA TRP A 31 12.78 11.47 6.41
C TRP A 31 13.52 10.25 6.97
N MET A 32 12.99 9.63 8.02
CA MET A 32 13.69 8.55 8.74
C MET A 32 13.61 7.17 8.08
N GLY A 33 12.88 7.03 6.99
CA GLY A 33 12.57 5.75 6.40
C GLY A 33 11.58 4.92 7.24
N SER A 34 11.10 3.81 6.69
CA SER A 34 10.13 2.98 7.39
C SER A 34 10.79 2.01 8.36
N LEU A 35 10.07 1.66 9.43
CA LEU A 35 10.43 0.58 10.34
C LEU A 35 9.86 -0.75 9.81
N PRO A 36 10.48 -1.91 10.12
CA PRO A 36 9.94 -3.22 9.79
C PRO A 36 8.52 -3.39 10.32
N HIS A 37 7.59 -3.82 9.48
CA HIS A 37 6.17 -3.94 9.81
C HIS A 37 5.48 -5.16 9.20
N GLY A 38 6.25 -6.16 8.79
CA GLY A 38 5.77 -7.46 8.36
C GLY A 38 5.37 -8.36 9.53
N TRP A 39 4.89 -9.56 9.21
CA TRP A 39 4.44 -10.53 10.21
C TRP A 39 5.52 -10.87 11.26
N ARG A 40 6.74 -11.19 10.80
CA ARG A 40 7.84 -11.57 11.69
C ARG A 40 8.20 -10.45 12.67
N ASP A 41 8.20 -9.23 12.20
CA ASP A 41 8.54 -8.04 12.97
C ASP A 41 7.46 -7.74 14.02
N MET A 42 6.19 -7.93 13.67
CA MET A 42 5.06 -7.75 14.60
C MET A 42 5.04 -8.82 15.69
N VAL A 43 5.24 -10.08 15.31
CA VAL A 43 5.33 -11.20 16.27
C VAL A 43 6.58 -11.06 17.13
N GLY A 44 7.71 -10.65 16.55
CA GLY A 44 8.95 -10.38 17.28
C GLY A 44 8.78 -9.29 18.34
N ALA A 45 8.14 -8.16 17.98
CA ALA A 45 7.89 -7.07 18.92
C ALA A 45 6.94 -7.50 20.06
N ARG A 46 5.91 -8.29 19.74
CA ARG A 46 4.98 -8.85 20.74
C ARG A 46 5.68 -9.77 21.76
N ASN A 47 6.68 -10.54 21.36
CA ASN A 47 7.51 -11.43 22.21
C ASN A 47 6.69 -12.24 23.22
N ASP A 48 5.81 -13.14 22.74
CA ASP A 48 4.91 -13.98 23.56
C ASP A 48 4.04 -13.18 24.55
N GLY A 49 3.70 -11.96 24.19
CA GLY A 49 2.84 -11.08 24.99
C GLY A 49 3.59 -10.23 26.01
N LYS A 50 4.92 -10.31 26.11
CA LYS A 50 5.73 -9.48 27.01
C LYS A 50 5.84 -8.05 26.52
N MET A 51 5.71 -7.82 25.20
CA MET A 51 5.79 -6.49 24.55
C MET A 51 7.11 -5.75 24.83
N ASP A 52 8.21 -6.48 24.95
CA ASP A 52 9.51 -5.95 25.41
C ASP A 52 10.65 -6.13 24.39
N ASN A 53 10.35 -6.42 23.13
CA ASN A 53 11.34 -6.62 22.08
C ASN A 53 11.16 -5.66 20.88
N TRP A 54 10.63 -4.47 21.13
CA TRP A 54 10.35 -3.49 20.08
C TRP A 54 11.61 -2.95 19.41
N LEU A 55 12.65 -2.64 20.18
CA LEU A 55 13.88 -2.06 19.65
C LEU A 55 14.57 -2.98 18.64
N GLU A 56 14.60 -4.28 18.94
CA GLU A 56 15.24 -5.27 18.09
C GLU A 56 14.37 -5.60 16.85
N ALA A 57 13.08 -5.81 17.08
CA ALA A 57 12.14 -6.21 16.02
C ALA A 57 11.83 -5.04 15.06
N LYS A 58 11.99 -3.79 15.51
CA LYS A 58 11.64 -2.58 14.78
C LYS A 58 12.85 -1.68 14.49
N SER A 59 14.03 -2.26 14.39
CA SER A 59 15.23 -1.53 13.97
C SER A 59 15.10 -1.06 12.52
N SER A 60 15.47 0.20 12.25
CA SER A 60 15.41 0.77 10.90
C SER A 60 16.26 -0.05 9.90
N GLY A 61 15.74 -0.26 8.70
CA GLY A 61 16.50 -0.82 7.59
C GLY A 61 17.49 0.17 6.95
N ASN A 62 17.39 1.45 7.28
CA ASN A 62 18.32 2.48 6.84
C ASN A 62 19.53 2.51 7.78
N ASP A 63 20.73 2.30 7.23
CA ASP A 63 21.99 2.22 8.01
C ASP A 63 22.27 3.51 8.80
N GLU A 64 21.87 4.67 8.31
CA GLU A 64 22.01 5.96 9.02
C GLU A 64 21.24 5.99 10.35
N TYR A 65 20.09 5.31 10.41
CA TYR A 65 19.18 5.35 11.55
C TYR A 65 19.11 4.03 12.33
N LYS A 66 19.87 3.03 11.92
CA LYS A 66 19.79 1.66 12.47
C LYS A 66 20.07 1.59 13.98
N ALA A 67 20.95 2.44 14.48
CA ALA A 67 21.29 2.51 15.90
C ALA A 67 20.32 3.38 16.73
N MET A 68 19.39 4.08 16.06
CA MET A 68 18.43 4.95 16.73
C MET A 68 17.20 4.17 17.17
N PRO A 69 16.65 4.39 18.37
CA PRO A 69 15.46 3.73 18.87
C PRO A 69 14.17 4.34 18.29
N LEU A 70 14.07 4.47 16.97
CA LEU A 70 13.01 5.21 16.28
C LEU A 70 11.60 4.68 16.57
N THR A 71 11.45 3.39 16.88
CA THR A 71 10.17 2.81 17.30
C THR A 71 9.62 3.42 18.59
N MET A 72 10.46 4.12 19.37
CA MET A 72 10.08 4.82 20.61
C MET A 72 9.76 6.30 20.37
N GLY A 73 9.92 6.79 19.15
CA GLY A 73 9.65 8.18 18.79
C GLY A 73 8.16 8.48 18.67
N TYR A 74 7.75 9.69 19.04
CA TYR A 74 6.37 10.17 18.86
C TYR A 74 6.34 11.63 18.38
N TYR A 75 5.26 11.98 17.69
CA TYR A 75 4.92 13.34 17.28
C TYR A 75 3.88 13.95 18.24
N ASN A 76 3.93 15.26 18.39
CA ASN A 76 2.95 16.02 19.19
C ASN A 76 2.09 16.97 18.31
N ARG A 77 1.25 17.79 18.93
CA ARG A 77 0.36 18.73 18.23
C ARG A 77 1.09 19.78 17.40
N ALA A 78 2.30 20.16 17.79
CA ALA A 78 3.08 21.14 17.04
C ALA A 78 3.70 20.53 15.78
N ASP A 79 4.01 19.23 15.81
CA ASP A 79 4.61 18.51 14.68
C ASP A 79 3.58 18.21 13.58
N ILE A 80 2.38 17.72 13.96
CA ILE A 80 1.35 17.28 13.03
C ILE A 80 -0.01 17.94 13.33
N PRO A 81 -0.10 19.28 13.24
CA PRO A 81 -1.28 20.04 13.68
C PRO A 81 -2.57 19.69 12.94
N PHE A 82 -2.47 19.38 11.63
CA PHE A 82 -3.62 18.97 10.83
C PHE A 82 -4.25 17.68 11.36
N TYR A 83 -3.46 16.66 11.65
CA TYR A 83 -3.97 15.37 12.15
C TYR A 83 -4.63 15.51 13.52
N TYR A 84 -4.06 16.33 14.39
CA TYR A 84 -4.68 16.61 15.69
C TYR A 84 -5.99 17.41 15.56
N ALA A 85 -6.05 18.41 14.69
CA ALA A 85 -7.29 19.14 14.41
C ALA A 85 -8.37 18.21 13.82
N PHE A 86 -7.97 17.28 12.94
CA PHE A 86 -8.86 16.28 12.39
C PHE A 86 -9.38 15.31 13.47
N ALA A 87 -8.50 14.83 14.35
CA ALA A 87 -8.87 13.97 15.47
C ALA A 87 -9.79 14.68 16.47
N ASP A 88 -9.57 15.95 16.74
CA ASP A 88 -10.43 16.75 17.63
C ASP A 88 -11.82 17.03 17.03
N ALA A 89 -11.93 17.08 15.70
CA ALA A 89 -13.19 17.34 15.00
C ALA A 89 -14.04 16.07 14.76
N PHE A 90 -13.45 14.88 14.82
CA PHE A 90 -14.10 13.61 14.48
C PHE A 90 -13.90 12.57 15.59
N THR A 91 -14.44 11.37 15.38
CA THR A 91 -14.32 10.27 16.33
C THR A 91 -13.03 9.50 16.10
N VAL A 92 -12.20 9.38 17.13
CA VAL A 92 -11.03 8.49 17.13
C VAL A 92 -11.43 7.12 17.69
N CYS A 93 -11.20 6.07 16.91
CA CYS A 93 -11.50 4.68 17.30
C CYS A 93 -10.27 4.07 17.98
N ASP A 94 -10.09 4.28 19.27
CA ASP A 94 -8.94 3.82 20.06
C ASP A 94 -8.96 2.33 20.44
N GLN A 95 -10.07 1.63 20.17
CA GLN A 95 -10.25 0.19 20.37
C GLN A 95 -10.49 -0.57 19.06
N HIS A 96 -10.11 0.02 17.94
CA HIS A 96 -10.16 -0.63 16.64
C HIS A 96 -8.82 -1.34 16.36
N PHE A 97 -8.80 -2.66 16.50
CA PHE A 97 -7.59 -3.47 16.35
C PHE A 97 -7.51 -4.10 14.95
N CYS A 98 -6.28 -4.32 14.48
CA CYS A 98 -6.04 -5.09 13.27
C CYS A 98 -6.45 -6.56 13.46
N SER A 99 -6.78 -7.24 12.37
CA SER A 99 -7.25 -8.64 12.40
C SER A 99 -6.12 -9.63 12.68
N SER A 100 -4.88 -9.27 12.36
CA SER A 100 -3.72 -10.13 12.55
C SER A 100 -2.44 -9.31 12.76
N LEU A 101 -1.43 -9.93 13.40
CA LEU A 101 -0.09 -9.36 13.56
C LEU A 101 0.71 -9.48 12.25
N THR A 102 0.23 -8.85 11.19
CA THR A 102 0.82 -8.89 9.85
C THR A 102 0.94 -7.47 9.28
N GLY A 103 1.42 -7.37 8.05
CA GLY A 103 1.50 -6.09 7.32
C GLY A 103 0.16 -5.63 6.74
N THR A 104 0.23 -4.60 5.91
CA THR A 104 -0.90 -3.88 5.34
C THR A 104 -1.83 -4.77 4.53
N SER A 105 -1.31 -5.49 3.53
CA SER A 105 -2.15 -6.22 2.57
C SER A 105 -2.91 -7.37 3.20
N ALA A 106 -2.33 -8.08 4.18
CA ALA A 106 -3.03 -9.14 4.90
C ALA A 106 -4.18 -8.57 5.76
N ASN A 107 -3.96 -7.47 6.51
CA ASN A 107 -5.01 -6.84 7.30
C ASN A 107 -6.11 -6.24 6.43
N ARG A 108 -5.77 -5.65 5.29
CA ARG A 108 -6.76 -5.18 4.31
C ARG A 108 -7.52 -6.33 3.66
N SER A 109 -6.89 -7.47 3.43
CA SER A 109 -7.60 -8.67 2.96
C SER A 109 -8.64 -9.14 3.97
N TYR A 110 -8.34 -9.12 5.26
CA TYR A 110 -9.37 -9.38 6.29
C TYR A 110 -10.50 -8.35 6.25
N PHE A 111 -10.19 -7.08 6.08
CA PHE A 111 -11.19 -6.03 5.96
C PHE A 111 -12.11 -6.24 4.75
N TRP A 112 -11.55 -6.53 3.58
CA TRP A 112 -12.30 -6.68 2.34
C TRP A 112 -12.98 -8.03 2.17
N THR A 113 -12.50 -9.10 2.83
CA THR A 113 -12.91 -10.48 2.51
C THR A 113 -13.16 -11.36 3.73
N GLY A 114 -12.74 -10.95 4.92
CA GLY A 114 -12.79 -11.77 6.14
C GLY A 114 -11.75 -12.89 6.17
N THR A 115 -10.83 -12.97 5.20
CA THR A 115 -9.87 -14.05 5.09
C THR A 115 -8.57 -13.60 4.40
N VAL A 116 -7.52 -14.41 4.58
CA VAL A 116 -6.25 -14.32 3.83
C VAL A 116 -5.97 -15.63 3.06
N ARG A 117 -7.00 -16.43 2.81
CA ARG A 117 -6.91 -17.74 2.13
C ARG A 117 -7.95 -17.84 1.03
N GLU A 118 -7.59 -18.45 -0.10
CA GLU A 118 -8.56 -18.72 -1.17
C GLU A 118 -9.65 -19.69 -0.74
N GLN A 119 -9.31 -20.65 0.11
CA GLN A 119 -10.24 -21.61 0.69
C GLN A 119 -10.26 -21.45 2.22
N PRO A 120 -11.06 -20.54 2.79
CA PRO A 120 -11.00 -20.17 4.20
C PRO A 120 -11.23 -21.32 5.18
N ARG A 121 -12.01 -22.33 4.76
CA ARG A 121 -12.36 -23.52 5.58
C ARG A 121 -11.40 -24.70 5.40
N ASN A 122 -10.44 -24.57 4.47
CA ASN A 122 -9.44 -25.61 4.24
C ASN A 122 -8.15 -25.23 4.98
N PRO A 123 -7.74 -25.95 6.01
CA PRO A 123 -6.52 -25.66 6.75
C PRO A 123 -5.25 -25.78 5.91
N GLU A 124 -5.29 -26.58 4.83
CA GLU A 124 -4.17 -26.76 3.91
C GLU A 124 -4.03 -25.59 2.90
N SER A 125 -5.05 -24.73 2.77
CA SER A 125 -4.95 -23.55 1.93
C SER A 125 -3.95 -22.57 2.55
N VAL A 126 -2.97 -22.13 1.74
CA VAL A 126 -1.91 -21.22 2.18
C VAL A 126 -2.50 -19.89 2.66
N ALA A 127 -2.04 -19.44 3.83
CA ALA A 127 -2.36 -18.10 4.32
C ALA A 127 -1.40 -17.07 3.68
N HIS A 128 -1.93 -16.07 3.02
CA HIS A 128 -1.18 -14.96 2.44
C HIS A 128 -0.96 -13.89 3.51
N VAL A 129 0.16 -13.95 4.20
CA VAL A 129 0.46 -13.08 5.36
C VAL A 129 1.43 -11.94 5.06
N ASP A 130 2.10 -12.01 3.92
CA ASP A 130 3.03 -10.97 3.45
C ASP A 130 2.46 -10.21 2.24
N ASN A 131 2.78 -8.93 2.14
CA ASN A 131 2.35 -8.09 1.02
C ASN A 131 2.72 -8.70 -0.34
N GLY A 132 3.93 -9.25 -0.47
CA GLY A 132 4.41 -9.89 -1.70
C GLY A 132 3.64 -11.14 -2.14
N GLN A 133 2.80 -11.70 -1.27
CA GLN A 133 1.90 -12.83 -1.61
C GLN A 133 0.54 -12.37 -2.12
N ILE A 134 0.21 -11.09 -1.99
CA ILE A 134 -1.10 -10.51 -2.29
C ILE A 134 -1.00 -9.48 -3.40
N ASN A 135 -0.06 -8.54 -3.29
CA ASN A 135 0.04 -7.39 -4.18
C ASN A 135 0.30 -7.84 -5.63
N TYR A 136 -0.65 -7.58 -6.51
CA TYR A 136 -0.63 -7.94 -7.94
C TYR A 136 -0.33 -9.43 -8.21
N LYS A 137 -0.84 -10.31 -7.36
CA LYS A 137 -0.76 -11.78 -7.54
C LYS A 137 -2.05 -12.39 -8.07
N ASP A 138 -2.98 -11.54 -8.52
CA ASP A 138 -4.26 -11.95 -9.11
C ASP A 138 -5.03 -12.93 -8.20
N VAL A 139 -5.03 -12.61 -6.90
CA VAL A 139 -5.83 -13.37 -5.93
C VAL A 139 -7.31 -13.33 -6.30
N SER A 140 -8.09 -14.36 -5.95
CA SER A 140 -9.42 -14.54 -6.53
C SER A 140 -10.54 -14.92 -5.56
N TRP A 141 -10.26 -14.99 -4.26
CA TRP A 141 -11.33 -15.29 -3.32
C TRP A 141 -12.35 -14.16 -3.21
N LYS A 142 -13.57 -14.54 -2.82
CA LYS A 142 -14.74 -13.66 -2.79
C LYS A 142 -14.57 -12.49 -1.84
N THR A 143 -14.85 -11.29 -2.32
CA THR A 143 -14.77 -10.05 -1.54
C THR A 143 -16.15 -9.63 -1.00
N TYR A 144 -16.16 -8.77 0.02
CA TYR A 144 -17.39 -8.20 0.56
C TYR A 144 -18.11 -7.26 -0.44
N PRO A 145 -17.41 -6.38 -1.20
CA PRO A 145 -18.05 -5.58 -2.23
C PRO A 145 -18.76 -6.39 -3.32
N GLU A 146 -18.25 -7.56 -3.72
CA GLU A 146 -18.98 -8.46 -4.63
C GLU A 146 -20.30 -8.95 -4.01
N ARG A 147 -20.31 -9.21 -2.69
CA ARG A 147 -21.55 -9.61 -1.99
C ARG A 147 -22.56 -8.47 -1.93
N LEU A 148 -22.10 -7.22 -1.74
CA LEU A 148 -22.94 -6.04 -1.80
C LEU A 148 -23.54 -5.89 -3.21
N GLN A 149 -22.73 -6.06 -4.25
CA GLN A 149 -23.18 -6.00 -5.65
C GLN A 149 -24.26 -7.07 -5.94
N GLU A 150 -24.04 -8.30 -5.51
CA GLU A 150 -24.99 -9.41 -5.64
C GLU A 150 -26.30 -9.17 -4.89
N ALA A 151 -26.24 -8.47 -3.76
CA ALA A 151 -27.40 -8.12 -2.95
C ALA A 151 -28.12 -6.84 -3.41
N GLY A 152 -27.63 -6.19 -4.47
CA GLY A 152 -28.19 -4.92 -4.97
C GLY A 152 -27.94 -3.72 -4.01
N VAL A 153 -26.97 -3.83 -3.11
CA VAL A 153 -26.57 -2.75 -2.21
C VAL A 153 -25.52 -1.90 -2.90
N SER A 154 -25.78 -0.60 -2.99
CA SER A 154 -24.84 0.35 -3.60
C SER A 154 -23.55 0.51 -2.77
N TRP A 155 -22.43 0.57 -3.46
CA TRP A 155 -21.12 0.77 -2.87
C TRP A 155 -20.18 1.44 -3.88
N LYS A 156 -19.18 2.15 -3.40
CA LYS A 156 -18.07 2.70 -4.19
C LYS A 156 -16.84 2.87 -3.33
N VAL A 157 -15.66 2.74 -3.95
CA VAL A 157 -14.37 3.09 -3.36
C VAL A 157 -13.86 4.35 -4.05
N TYR A 158 -13.62 5.39 -3.27
CA TYR A 158 -13.03 6.65 -3.74
C TYR A 158 -11.57 6.69 -3.35
N GLN A 159 -10.71 7.01 -4.29
CA GLN A 159 -9.26 7.11 -4.10
C GLN A 159 -8.70 8.22 -5.00
N ASN A 160 -7.52 8.74 -4.68
CA ASN A 160 -6.89 9.75 -5.53
C ASN A 160 -6.53 9.16 -6.89
N GLU A 161 -5.74 8.07 -6.88
CA GLU A 161 -5.33 7.35 -8.07
C GLU A 161 -5.01 5.89 -7.72
N LEU A 162 -4.71 5.05 -8.71
CA LEU A 162 -4.32 3.65 -8.55
C LEU A 162 -2.89 3.50 -8.01
N SER A 163 -2.59 2.31 -7.49
CA SER A 163 -1.21 1.88 -7.20
C SER A 163 -0.46 1.37 -8.45
N LEU A 164 -1.19 1.03 -9.53
CA LEU A 164 -0.59 0.79 -10.84
C LEU A 164 -0.07 2.10 -11.43
N PRO A 165 1.00 2.07 -12.26
CA PRO A 165 1.49 3.25 -12.95
C PRO A 165 0.39 3.92 -13.79
N VAL A 166 0.22 5.23 -13.58
CA VAL A 166 -0.80 6.06 -14.24
C VAL A 166 -0.22 7.38 -14.78
N GLY A 167 1.11 7.51 -14.78
CA GLY A 167 1.81 8.68 -15.30
C GLY A 167 2.29 9.66 -14.23
N PHE A 168 2.15 9.32 -12.96
CA PHE A 168 2.83 10.07 -11.89
C PHE A 168 4.28 9.65 -11.75
N GLU A 169 5.15 10.59 -11.39
CA GLU A 169 6.57 10.37 -11.18
C GLU A 169 7.08 11.15 -9.95
N GLY A 170 8.03 10.56 -9.21
CA GLY A 170 8.69 11.21 -8.08
C GLY A 170 7.72 11.64 -6.97
N GLU A 171 7.81 12.89 -6.53
CA GLU A 171 6.96 13.41 -5.45
C GLU A 171 5.46 13.38 -5.79
N GLU A 172 5.09 13.52 -7.04
CA GLU A 172 3.70 13.41 -7.47
C GLU A 172 3.13 12.02 -7.21
N GLU A 173 3.91 10.98 -7.49
CA GLU A 173 3.55 9.60 -7.19
C GLU A 173 3.43 9.37 -5.69
N ASP A 174 4.39 9.87 -4.90
CA ASP A 174 4.40 9.72 -3.44
C ASP A 174 3.18 10.39 -2.76
N TRP A 175 2.68 11.49 -3.31
CA TRP A 175 1.55 12.23 -2.75
C TRP A 175 0.17 11.73 -3.20
N LEU A 176 0.06 11.18 -4.37
CA LEU A 176 -1.21 10.99 -5.04
C LEU A 176 -1.52 9.55 -5.42
N ALA A 177 -0.50 8.73 -5.66
CA ALA A 177 -0.72 7.32 -5.92
C ALA A 177 -1.36 6.64 -4.69
N ASN A 178 -2.18 5.67 -4.96
CA ASN A 178 -2.85 4.89 -3.92
C ASN A 178 -1.90 3.81 -3.38
N PHE A 179 -0.89 4.17 -2.65
CA PHE A 179 0.16 3.26 -2.16
C PHE A 179 -0.41 2.00 -1.48
N THR A 180 -0.85 1.02 -2.30
CA THR A 180 -1.42 -0.29 -1.92
C THR A 180 -2.62 -0.26 -0.96
N ASP A 181 -3.36 0.83 -0.91
CA ASP A 181 -4.45 1.01 0.07
C ASP A 181 -5.75 0.33 -0.35
N ASN A 182 -6.00 0.21 -1.64
CA ASN A 182 -7.15 -0.50 -2.18
C ASN A 182 -6.76 -1.91 -2.66
N ASN A 183 -6.86 -2.91 -1.79
CA ASN A 183 -6.52 -4.30 -2.15
C ASN A 183 -7.40 -4.90 -3.24
N LEU A 184 -8.53 -4.28 -3.63
CA LEU A 184 -9.32 -4.74 -4.76
C LEU A 184 -8.51 -4.68 -6.07
N GLU A 185 -7.47 -3.85 -6.14
CA GLU A 185 -6.51 -3.85 -7.26
C GLU A 185 -5.80 -5.20 -7.43
N PHE A 186 -5.67 -6.00 -6.38
CA PHE A 186 -4.95 -7.28 -6.39
C PHE A 186 -5.86 -8.47 -6.69
N HIS A 187 -7.17 -8.27 -6.70
CA HIS A 187 -8.15 -9.30 -7.01
C HIS A 187 -8.47 -9.30 -8.50
N LYS A 188 -8.17 -10.41 -9.19
CA LYS A 188 -8.27 -10.50 -10.65
C LYS A 188 -9.66 -10.18 -11.21
N GLN A 189 -10.73 -10.46 -10.45
CA GLN A 189 -12.12 -10.24 -10.88
C GLN A 189 -12.47 -8.76 -11.03
N TYR A 190 -11.70 -7.85 -10.43
CA TYR A 190 -11.89 -6.40 -10.59
C TYR A 190 -11.18 -5.84 -11.82
N GLY A 191 -10.22 -6.56 -12.38
CA GLY A 191 -9.58 -6.20 -13.64
C GLY A 191 -8.93 -4.81 -13.64
N VAL A 192 -8.18 -4.43 -12.58
CA VAL A 192 -7.61 -3.09 -12.41
C VAL A 192 -6.84 -2.59 -13.65
N ARG A 193 -6.21 -3.49 -14.41
CA ARG A 193 -5.45 -3.14 -15.62
C ARG A 193 -6.31 -2.58 -16.76
N TYR A 194 -7.64 -2.72 -16.70
CA TYR A 194 -8.57 -2.08 -17.64
C TYR A 194 -8.80 -0.60 -17.34
N HIS A 195 -8.33 -0.08 -16.19
CA HIS A 195 -8.54 1.32 -15.83
C HIS A 195 -7.92 2.27 -16.87
N LEU A 196 -8.69 3.27 -17.26
CA LEU A 196 -8.34 4.14 -18.38
C LEU A 196 -7.00 4.87 -18.20
N ALA A 197 -6.70 5.35 -16.98
CA ALA A 197 -5.45 6.03 -16.68
C ALA A 197 -4.24 5.09 -16.90
N HIS A 198 -4.33 3.84 -16.43
CA HIS A 198 -3.27 2.85 -16.66
C HIS A 198 -3.13 2.48 -18.14
N TYR A 199 -4.25 2.34 -18.86
CA TYR A 199 -4.23 2.09 -20.29
C TYR A 199 -3.54 3.22 -21.07
N GLN A 200 -3.81 4.47 -20.71
CA GLN A 200 -3.16 5.64 -21.31
C GLN A 200 -1.66 5.65 -21.02
N TRP A 201 -1.28 5.41 -19.76
CA TRP A 201 0.12 5.28 -19.36
C TRP A 201 0.85 4.18 -20.15
N MET A 202 0.26 2.99 -20.31
CA MET A 202 0.87 1.92 -21.09
C MET A 202 1.20 2.36 -22.53
N LYS A 203 0.32 3.11 -23.17
CA LYS A 203 0.55 3.62 -24.53
C LYS A 203 1.69 4.65 -24.59
N GLU A 204 1.75 5.54 -23.61
CA GLU A 204 2.81 6.55 -23.53
C GLU A 204 4.15 5.89 -23.23
N ARG A 205 4.17 4.92 -22.32
CA ARG A 205 5.38 4.15 -21.98
C ARG A 205 5.90 3.32 -23.15
N ILE A 206 5.05 2.72 -23.95
CA ILE A 206 5.44 2.04 -25.20
C ILE A 206 6.18 3.01 -26.14
N ASN A 207 5.64 4.22 -26.34
CA ASN A 207 6.29 5.22 -27.20
C ASN A 207 7.65 5.67 -26.64
N GLU A 208 7.76 5.81 -25.33
CA GLU A 208 9.03 6.11 -24.66
C GLU A 208 10.07 5.00 -24.84
N LEU A 209 9.69 3.76 -24.55
CA LEU A 209 10.58 2.60 -24.69
C LEU A 209 11.06 2.41 -26.13
N GLN A 210 10.20 2.67 -27.13
CA GLN A 210 10.59 2.64 -28.54
C GLN A 210 11.63 3.71 -28.87
N ARG A 211 11.53 4.91 -28.29
CA ARG A 211 12.56 5.96 -28.45
C ARG A 211 13.87 5.56 -27.77
N LEU A 212 13.80 5.00 -26.57
CA LEU A 212 14.97 4.53 -25.83
C LEU A 212 15.74 3.46 -26.57
N LEU A 213 15.06 2.53 -27.25
CA LEU A 213 15.70 1.50 -28.08
C LEU A 213 16.50 2.06 -29.26
N GLY A 214 16.23 3.28 -29.69
CA GLY A 214 16.98 4.01 -30.71
C GLY A 214 18.24 4.73 -30.21
N THR A 215 18.51 4.69 -28.90
CA THR A 215 19.68 5.34 -28.27
C THR A 215 20.76 4.32 -27.91
N ASP A 216 22.00 4.81 -27.76
CA ASP A 216 23.13 3.96 -27.34
C ASP A 216 23.00 3.62 -25.84
N GLN A 217 22.66 2.37 -25.53
CA GLN A 217 22.43 1.86 -24.17
C GLN A 217 23.34 0.69 -23.84
N LYS A 218 23.57 0.46 -22.54
CA LYS A 218 24.22 -0.76 -22.05
C LYS A 218 23.35 -1.96 -22.37
N GLU A 219 23.96 -3.09 -22.72
CA GLU A 219 23.28 -4.34 -23.14
C GLU A 219 22.24 -4.81 -22.12
N GLU A 220 22.55 -4.78 -20.81
CA GLU A 220 21.62 -5.18 -19.75
C GLU A 220 20.36 -4.29 -19.68
N LEU A 221 20.49 -2.99 -19.93
CA LEU A 221 19.37 -2.06 -19.97
C LEU A 221 18.53 -2.27 -21.23
N LEU A 222 19.18 -2.56 -22.35
CA LEU A 222 18.53 -2.85 -23.63
C LEU A 222 17.61 -4.08 -23.53
N ASP A 223 18.06 -5.15 -22.88
CA ASP A 223 17.25 -6.36 -22.73
C ASP A 223 16.04 -6.14 -21.80
N LYS A 224 16.22 -5.39 -20.71
CA LYS A 224 15.10 -4.99 -19.83
C LYS A 224 14.08 -4.13 -20.57
N THR A 225 14.55 -3.17 -21.36
CA THR A 225 13.70 -2.28 -22.17
C THR A 225 12.89 -3.06 -23.20
N LYS A 226 13.51 -4.05 -23.88
CA LYS A 226 12.80 -4.91 -24.84
C LYS A 226 11.74 -5.77 -24.16
N ALA A 227 12.07 -6.41 -23.05
CA ALA A 227 11.14 -7.27 -22.32
C ALA A 227 9.94 -6.46 -21.77
N GLU A 228 10.17 -5.25 -21.27
CA GLU A 228 9.09 -4.35 -20.84
C GLU A 228 8.21 -3.95 -22.02
N LEU A 229 8.81 -3.59 -23.15
CA LEU A 229 8.08 -3.20 -24.36
C LEU A 229 7.18 -4.33 -24.87
N GLU A 230 7.71 -5.55 -25.00
CA GLU A 230 6.95 -6.73 -25.44
C GLU A 230 5.75 -6.99 -24.53
N ARG A 231 5.96 -6.94 -23.21
CA ARG A 231 4.90 -7.10 -22.21
C ARG A 231 3.82 -6.04 -22.36
N LEU A 232 4.18 -4.76 -22.43
CA LEU A 232 3.22 -3.66 -22.54
C LEU A 232 2.46 -3.69 -23.87
N GLN A 233 3.09 -4.11 -24.96
CA GLN A 233 2.41 -4.29 -26.26
C GLN A 233 1.31 -5.37 -26.19
N GLN A 234 1.55 -6.44 -25.42
CA GLN A 234 0.53 -7.47 -25.19
C GLN A 234 -0.56 -6.95 -24.25
N ASP A 235 -0.18 -6.28 -23.16
CA ASP A 235 -1.11 -5.73 -22.15
C ASP A 235 -2.06 -4.68 -22.77
N VAL A 236 -1.58 -3.79 -23.62
CA VAL A 236 -2.41 -2.79 -24.33
C VAL A 236 -3.48 -3.43 -25.21
N ILE A 237 -3.19 -4.57 -25.83
CA ILE A 237 -4.16 -5.32 -26.61
C ILE A 237 -5.16 -6.00 -25.69
N GLN A 238 -4.68 -6.69 -24.68
CA GLN A 238 -5.48 -7.47 -23.73
C GLN A 238 -6.44 -6.58 -22.92
N TYR A 239 -5.92 -5.49 -22.36
CA TYR A 239 -6.65 -4.60 -21.46
C TYR A 239 -7.21 -3.36 -22.17
N SER A 240 -7.49 -3.47 -23.47
CA SER A 240 -8.07 -2.37 -24.24
C SER A 240 -9.52 -2.05 -23.79
N PRO A 241 -10.00 -0.80 -23.98
CA PRO A 241 -11.38 -0.43 -23.70
C PRO A 241 -12.41 -1.32 -24.43
N THR A 242 -12.11 -1.73 -25.66
CA THR A 242 -12.96 -2.67 -26.42
C THR A 242 -13.06 -4.06 -25.76
N ASN A 243 -11.99 -4.52 -25.11
CA ASN A 243 -12.05 -5.78 -24.37
C ASN A 243 -12.73 -5.62 -23.02
N PHE A 244 -12.63 -4.46 -22.38
CA PHE A 244 -13.41 -4.13 -21.18
C PHE A 244 -14.92 -4.20 -21.46
N GLU A 245 -15.37 -3.67 -22.58
CA GLU A 245 -16.79 -3.72 -22.99
C GLU A 245 -17.32 -5.16 -23.24
N LYS A 246 -16.44 -6.14 -23.44
CA LYS A 246 -16.81 -7.55 -23.58
C LYS A 246 -16.97 -8.29 -22.25
N LEU A 247 -16.52 -7.72 -21.16
CA LEU A 247 -16.74 -8.28 -19.83
C LEU A 247 -18.24 -8.32 -19.51
N SER A 248 -18.64 -9.19 -18.60
CA SER A 248 -20.02 -9.21 -18.12
C SER A 248 -20.37 -7.87 -17.46
N GLN A 249 -21.66 -7.52 -17.44
CA GLN A 249 -22.13 -6.31 -16.76
C GLN A 249 -21.69 -6.27 -15.30
N PHE A 250 -21.72 -7.43 -14.62
CA PHE A 250 -21.27 -7.55 -13.23
C PHE A 250 -19.77 -7.17 -13.08
N GLU A 251 -18.89 -7.68 -13.94
CA GLU A 251 -17.46 -7.37 -13.91
C GLU A 251 -17.19 -5.89 -14.20
N GLN A 252 -17.89 -5.33 -15.19
CA GLN A 252 -17.79 -3.90 -15.48
C GLN A 252 -18.25 -3.04 -14.30
N ASP A 253 -19.34 -3.42 -13.63
CA ASP A 253 -19.88 -2.65 -12.51
C ASP A 253 -18.97 -2.71 -11.28
N ILE A 254 -18.44 -3.88 -10.92
CA ILE A 254 -17.51 -3.99 -9.80
C ILE A 254 -16.21 -3.25 -10.09
N HIS A 255 -15.69 -3.26 -11.32
CA HIS A 255 -14.53 -2.48 -11.73
C HIS A 255 -14.78 -0.96 -11.52
N ARG A 256 -15.87 -0.44 -12.09
CA ARG A 256 -16.20 0.99 -12.00
C ARG A 256 -16.46 1.45 -10.57
N ASN A 257 -17.01 0.57 -9.72
CA ASN A 257 -17.25 0.88 -8.33
C ASN A 257 -15.98 0.78 -7.47
N ALA A 258 -15.05 -0.11 -7.81
CA ALA A 258 -13.82 -0.31 -7.06
C ALA A 258 -12.76 0.76 -7.32
N PHE A 259 -12.78 1.41 -8.49
CA PHE A 259 -11.70 2.28 -8.95
C PHE A 259 -12.21 3.66 -9.38
N VAL A 260 -12.88 4.36 -8.45
CA VAL A 260 -13.29 5.76 -8.68
C VAL A 260 -12.12 6.66 -8.29
N THR A 261 -11.50 7.28 -9.29
CA THR A 261 -10.35 8.16 -9.13
C THR A 261 -10.68 9.61 -9.49
N ASN A 262 -9.72 10.52 -9.36
CA ASN A 262 -9.85 11.93 -9.73
C ASN A 262 -9.52 12.21 -11.20
N LEU A 263 -9.38 11.18 -12.04
CA LEU A 263 -8.99 11.31 -13.45
C LEU A 263 -9.83 12.33 -14.23
N GLU A 264 -11.12 12.46 -13.93
CA GLU A 264 -12.03 13.37 -14.60
C GLU A 264 -11.98 14.82 -14.07
N ASP A 265 -11.28 15.08 -12.96
CA ASP A 265 -11.13 16.44 -12.43
C ASP A 265 -10.07 17.21 -13.22
N PRO A 266 -10.45 18.22 -14.02
CA PRO A 266 -9.48 18.97 -14.82
C PRO A 266 -8.51 19.82 -13.98
N LYS A 267 -8.75 19.94 -12.67
CA LYS A 267 -7.91 20.68 -11.73
C LYS A 267 -7.06 19.77 -10.85
N PHE A 268 -7.21 18.47 -10.96
CA PHE A 268 -6.53 17.50 -10.10
C PHE A 268 -5.02 17.77 -10.02
N HIS A 269 -4.33 17.80 -11.17
CA HIS A 269 -2.90 18.12 -11.21
C HIS A 269 -2.53 19.56 -10.83
N LYS A 270 -3.50 20.48 -10.77
CA LYS A 270 -3.27 21.87 -10.34
C LYS A 270 -3.39 22.05 -8.84
N LEU A 271 -4.24 21.29 -8.18
CA LEU A 271 -4.38 21.28 -6.71
C LEU A 271 -3.12 20.76 -6.06
N GLN A 272 -2.43 19.81 -6.68
CA GLN A 272 -1.14 19.26 -6.26
C GLN A 272 -0.05 20.32 -6.10
N LYS A 273 -0.02 21.34 -6.97
CA LYS A 273 0.98 22.42 -6.95
C LYS A 273 0.69 23.50 -5.90
N LEU A 274 -0.41 23.38 -5.16
CA LEU A 274 -0.82 24.31 -4.12
C LEU A 274 -0.59 23.78 -2.70
N THR A 275 -0.21 22.52 -2.57
CA THR A 275 0.15 21.87 -1.31
C THR A 275 1.65 21.69 -1.21
#